data_8808967950b1cde6ae3476b3203a9247
#
_entry.id   8808967950b1cde6ae3476b3203a9247
#
_cell.length_a   1.000
_cell.length_b   1.000
_cell.length_c   1.000
_cell.angle_alpha   90.00
_cell.angle_beta   90.00
_cell.angle_gamma   90.00
#
_symmetry.space_group_name_H-M   'P 1'
#
loop_
_entity.id
_entity.type
_entity.pdbx_description
1 polymer ?
#
loop_
_entity_poly.entity_id
_entity_poly.type
_entity_poly.pdbx_seq_one_letter_code
_entity_poly.pdbx_strand_id
1 'polypeptide(L)'
;MSPARRHKPIMVTSAGGLLAATIVACSHIATAPEPSDGRSPAVASPAVAPPAPQPAAGGPCPYLPAGSVQTINGERVTAVRVSETRPDQPYPACFFLTYHDAVQVRTWIVVATPQTAGATVDAVAPVASSDRAELPGGWSGGSQPTADGAVFAVARHGTAVVITTNQRQTIGARRIAEQVIATLGL
;
A
#
# COMPACT_ATOMS: atom_id res chain seq x y z
N MET A 1 -5.26 -45.61 8.25
CA MET A 1 -3.95 -46.10 8.72
C MET A 1 -2.95 -44.96 8.60
N SER A 2 -2.68 -44.27 9.71
CA SER A 2 -1.70 -43.18 9.78
C SER A 2 -0.39 -43.69 10.35
N PRO A 3 0.77 -43.15 9.91
CA PRO A 3 1.96 -43.25 10.72
C PRO A 3 2.30 -41.89 11.36
N ALA A 4 2.40 -41.96 12.69
CA ALA A 4 2.90 -40.87 13.54
C ALA A 4 4.38 -40.63 13.32
N ARG A 5 4.79 -39.35 13.16
CA ARG A 5 6.19 -38.94 13.21
C ARG A 5 6.57 -38.47 14.61
N ARG A 6 7.55 -39.15 15.19
CA ARG A 6 8.15 -38.86 16.51
C ARG A 6 9.11 -37.68 16.40
N HIS A 7 8.94 -36.68 17.30
CA HIS A 7 9.94 -35.63 17.53
C HIS A 7 11.01 -36.15 18.52
N LYS A 8 12.28 -35.94 18.17
CA LYS A 8 13.42 -36.12 19.05
C LYS A 8 13.81 -34.78 19.68
N PRO A 9 14.03 -34.69 20.99
CA PRO A 9 14.60 -33.49 21.59
C PRO A 9 16.13 -33.48 21.45
N ILE A 10 16.70 -32.34 21.11
CA ILE A 10 18.15 -32.08 21.13
C ILE A 10 18.44 -31.33 22.42
N MET A 11 19.21 -32.01 23.33
CA MET A 11 19.85 -31.38 24.45
C MET A 11 21.11 -30.63 23.99
N VAL A 12 21.24 -29.37 24.37
CA VAL A 12 22.50 -28.62 24.27
C VAL A 12 23.00 -28.28 25.66
N THR A 13 24.15 -28.80 25.94
CA THR A 13 24.88 -28.70 27.23
C THR A 13 25.62 -27.36 27.31
N SER A 14 25.46 -26.66 28.44
CA SER A 14 26.24 -25.46 28.81
C SER A 14 27.65 -25.85 29.24
N ALA A 15 28.66 -25.16 28.75
CA ALA A 15 30.00 -25.14 29.32
C ALA A 15 30.34 -23.74 29.81
N GLY A 16 30.60 -23.62 31.09
CA GLY A 16 31.01 -22.39 31.75
C GLY A 16 32.46 -22.03 31.43
N GLY A 17 32.73 -20.75 31.37
CA GLY A 17 34.08 -20.17 31.29
C GLY A 17 34.18 -18.94 32.19
N LEU A 18 34.87 -19.12 33.34
CA LEU A 18 35.38 -18.00 34.16
C LEU A 18 36.53 -17.32 33.41
N LEU A 19 36.51 -16.00 33.30
CA LEU A 19 37.67 -15.21 32.91
C LEU A 19 37.79 -13.96 33.79
N ALA A 20 39.03 -13.79 34.26
CA ALA A 20 39.49 -12.89 35.30
C ALA A 20 39.36 -11.39 34.93
N ALA A 21 39.07 -10.59 35.95
CA ALA A 21 39.09 -9.13 35.91
C ALA A 21 40.53 -8.60 35.92
N THR A 22 40.90 -7.80 34.93
CA THR A 22 42.06 -6.90 34.98
C THR A 22 41.55 -5.46 35.02
N ILE A 23 41.80 -4.82 36.15
CA ILE A 23 41.52 -3.39 36.36
C ILE A 23 42.64 -2.58 35.70
N VAL A 24 42.33 -1.85 34.63
CA VAL A 24 43.21 -0.79 34.09
C VAL A 24 42.66 0.55 34.54
N ALA A 25 43.38 1.20 35.42
CA ALA A 25 43.10 2.58 35.80
C ALA A 25 43.52 3.51 34.68
N CYS A 26 42.57 4.08 33.93
CA CYS A 26 42.83 5.20 33.01
C CYS A 26 42.41 6.52 33.65
N SER A 27 43.37 7.41 33.72
CA SER A 27 43.26 8.78 34.22
C SER A 27 42.20 9.57 33.41
N HIS A 28 41.21 10.12 34.12
CA HIS A 28 40.19 10.98 33.55
C HIS A 28 40.78 12.35 33.19
N ILE A 29 40.97 12.62 31.90
CA ILE A 29 41.07 14.00 31.40
C ILE A 29 39.63 14.51 31.36
N ALA A 30 39.31 15.47 32.20
CA ALA A 30 38.03 16.17 32.18
C ALA A 30 37.93 17.02 30.92
N THR A 31 37.29 16.45 29.92
CA THR A 31 36.80 17.21 28.73
C THR A 31 35.53 17.93 29.17
N ALA A 32 35.57 19.27 29.06
CA ALA A 32 34.39 20.10 29.32
C ALA A 32 33.22 19.67 28.46
N PRO A 33 31.97 19.64 28.97
CA PRO A 33 30.81 19.30 28.16
C PRO A 33 30.61 20.39 27.13
N GLU A 34 30.69 20.04 25.83
CA GLU A 34 30.17 20.87 24.75
C GLU A 34 28.68 21.10 24.97
N PRO A 35 28.17 22.32 24.73
CA PRO A 35 26.76 22.58 24.80
C PRO A 35 26.07 21.75 23.69
N SER A 36 25.44 20.67 24.08
CA SER A 36 24.52 19.92 23.20
C SER A 36 23.41 20.88 22.81
N ASP A 37 23.43 21.33 21.56
CA ASP A 37 22.29 22.00 20.94
C ASP A 37 21.09 21.04 21.04
N GLY A 38 20.27 21.27 22.06
CA GLY A 38 19.05 20.53 22.34
C GLY A 38 17.97 20.76 21.28
N ARG A 39 18.31 20.45 20.02
CA ARG A 39 17.30 20.39 18.97
C ARG A 39 16.57 19.05 19.14
N SER A 40 15.49 19.09 19.93
CA SER A 40 14.52 17.99 19.96
C SER A 40 14.15 17.63 18.52
N PRO A 41 14.22 16.35 18.13
CA PRO A 41 13.75 15.95 16.81
C PRO A 41 12.28 16.40 16.68
N ALA A 42 12.01 17.23 15.68
CA ALA A 42 10.65 17.64 15.38
C ALA A 42 9.84 16.35 15.13
N VAL A 43 8.85 16.10 15.98
CA VAL A 43 7.91 14.99 15.79
C VAL A 43 7.20 15.26 14.47
N ALA A 44 7.54 14.48 13.44
CA ALA A 44 6.89 14.59 12.15
C ALA A 44 5.39 14.29 12.34
N SER A 45 4.54 15.22 11.92
CA SER A 45 3.09 14.99 11.94
C SER A 45 2.77 13.72 11.14
N PRO A 46 1.86 12.87 11.62
CA PRO A 46 1.47 11.66 10.90
C PRO A 46 0.94 12.02 9.50
N ALA A 47 1.38 11.29 8.50
CA ALA A 47 0.89 11.48 7.14
C ALA A 47 -0.60 11.07 7.06
N VAL A 48 -1.39 11.88 6.39
CA VAL A 48 -2.83 11.66 6.22
C VAL A 48 -3.11 11.34 4.76
N ALA A 49 -3.97 10.34 4.51
CA ALA A 49 -4.48 10.04 3.18
C ALA A 49 -5.29 11.24 2.65
N PRO A 50 -5.16 11.59 1.36
CA PRO A 50 -6.03 12.60 0.75
C PRO A 50 -7.48 12.09 0.71
N PRO A 51 -8.47 12.99 0.61
CA PRO A 51 -9.87 12.59 0.48
C PRO A 51 -10.10 11.77 -0.78
N ALA A 52 -11.01 10.79 -0.69
CA ALA A 52 -11.36 9.96 -1.84
C ALA A 52 -11.93 10.83 -2.98
N PRO A 53 -11.52 10.57 -4.23
CA PRO A 53 -11.95 11.37 -5.37
C PRO A 53 -13.44 11.17 -5.65
N GLN A 54 -14.06 12.22 -6.22
CA GLN A 54 -15.44 12.21 -6.67
C GLN A 54 -15.50 12.36 -8.20
N PRO A 55 -16.50 11.75 -8.86
CA PRO A 55 -16.69 11.95 -10.29
C PRO A 55 -17.13 13.40 -10.58
N ALA A 56 -16.48 14.06 -11.55
CA ALA A 56 -16.78 15.43 -11.93
C ALA A 56 -17.36 15.53 -13.34
N ALA A 57 -16.79 14.83 -14.34
CA ALA A 57 -17.19 14.94 -15.73
C ALA A 57 -17.31 13.55 -16.39
N GLY A 58 -18.12 13.47 -17.45
CA GLY A 58 -18.15 12.32 -18.35
C GLY A 58 -16.99 12.39 -19.33
N GLY A 59 -16.38 11.23 -19.62
CA GLY A 59 -15.27 11.14 -20.57
C GLY A 59 -14.48 9.84 -20.42
N PRO A 60 -13.65 9.50 -21.42
CA PRO A 60 -12.82 8.29 -21.34
C PRO A 60 -11.75 8.42 -20.25
N CYS A 61 -11.42 7.30 -19.61
CA CYS A 61 -10.26 7.23 -18.74
C CYS A 61 -8.98 7.28 -19.59
N PRO A 62 -8.03 8.21 -19.29
CA PRO A 62 -6.87 8.42 -20.17
C PRO A 62 -5.86 7.27 -20.14
N TYR A 63 -5.91 6.38 -19.13
CA TYR A 63 -4.94 5.32 -18.94
C TYR A 63 -5.54 3.91 -18.82
N LEU A 64 -6.87 3.77 -18.82
CA LEU A 64 -7.54 2.47 -18.73
C LEU A 64 -8.77 2.43 -19.65
N PRO A 65 -8.72 1.67 -20.75
CA PRO A 65 -9.87 1.52 -21.66
C PRO A 65 -11.06 0.83 -20.99
N ALA A 66 -12.28 1.31 -21.25
CA ALA A 66 -13.51 0.70 -20.73
C ALA A 66 -13.66 -0.79 -21.11
N GLY A 67 -13.20 -1.17 -22.32
CA GLY A 67 -13.21 -2.57 -22.76
C GLY A 67 -12.35 -3.49 -21.92
N SER A 68 -11.20 -3.01 -21.43
CA SER A 68 -10.34 -3.77 -20.50
C SER A 68 -11.04 -4.01 -19.16
N VAL A 69 -11.67 -2.97 -18.62
CA VAL A 69 -12.45 -3.08 -17.37
C VAL A 69 -13.58 -4.09 -17.54
N GLN A 70 -14.35 -3.99 -18.63
CA GLN A 70 -15.44 -4.91 -18.94
C GLN A 70 -14.96 -6.37 -19.02
N THR A 71 -13.81 -6.60 -19.66
CA THR A 71 -13.24 -7.94 -19.78
C THR A 71 -12.78 -8.50 -18.43
N ILE A 72 -12.14 -7.66 -17.60
CA ILE A 72 -11.58 -8.10 -16.31
C ILE A 72 -12.67 -8.26 -15.25
N ASN A 73 -13.60 -7.29 -15.16
CA ASN A 73 -14.65 -7.27 -14.14
C ASN A 73 -15.88 -8.09 -14.51
N GLY A 74 -16.03 -8.47 -15.79
CA GLY A 74 -17.12 -9.32 -16.26
C GLY A 74 -18.46 -8.59 -16.48
N GLU A 75 -18.50 -7.28 -16.28
CA GLU A 75 -19.71 -6.47 -16.43
C GLU A 75 -19.56 -5.42 -17.53
N ARG A 76 -20.66 -5.14 -18.22
CA ARG A 76 -20.68 -4.09 -19.26
C ARG A 76 -20.46 -2.72 -18.65
N VAL A 77 -19.51 -1.96 -19.21
CA VAL A 77 -19.31 -0.53 -18.91
C VAL A 77 -20.31 0.27 -19.76
N THR A 78 -21.23 0.99 -19.12
CA THR A 78 -22.24 1.81 -19.77
C THR A 78 -21.79 3.27 -19.93
N ALA A 79 -20.98 3.76 -18.98
CA ALA A 79 -20.41 5.10 -19.00
C ALA A 79 -19.09 5.13 -18.22
N VAL A 80 -18.29 6.15 -18.48
CA VAL A 80 -17.09 6.46 -17.71
C VAL A 80 -17.16 7.90 -17.25
N ARG A 81 -16.82 8.14 -15.99
CA ARG A 81 -16.63 9.47 -15.44
C ARG A 81 -15.21 9.61 -14.90
N VAL A 82 -14.72 10.82 -14.89
CA VAL A 82 -13.39 11.16 -14.37
C VAL A 82 -13.50 12.23 -13.29
N SER A 83 -12.60 12.19 -12.31
CA SER A 83 -12.46 13.27 -11.33
C SER A 83 -11.85 14.52 -11.99
N GLU A 84 -11.90 15.64 -11.27
CA GLU A 84 -11.07 16.79 -11.63
C GLU A 84 -9.58 16.42 -11.55
N THR A 85 -8.80 16.97 -12.48
CA THR A 85 -7.33 16.94 -12.42
C THR A 85 -6.82 18.18 -11.72
N ARG A 86 -5.73 18.01 -10.97
CA ARG A 86 -5.03 19.11 -10.30
C ARG A 86 -3.54 18.99 -10.60
N PRO A 87 -2.77 20.10 -10.54
CA PRO A 87 -1.33 20.06 -10.82
C PRO A 87 -0.55 19.05 -9.96
N ASP A 88 -0.98 18.84 -8.72
CA ASP A 88 -0.41 17.89 -7.78
C ASP A 88 -0.95 16.46 -7.96
N GLN A 89 -2.02 16.27 -8.75
CA GLN A 89 -2.65 14.97 -9.05
C GLN A 89 -2.86 14.84 -10.56
N PRO A 90 -1.79 14.47 -11.32
CA PRO A 90 -1.81 14.48 -12.79
C PRO A 90 -2.70 13.41 -13.39
N TYR A 91 -3.05 12.38 -12.62
CA TYR A 91 -3.91 11.29 -13.07
C TYR A 91 -5.31 11.46 -12.48
N PRO A 92 -6.35 11.72 -13.30
CA PRO A 92 -7.71 11.74 -12.79
C PRO A 92 -8.11 10.35 -12.29
N ALA A 93 -8.89 10.29 -11.22
CA ALA A 93 -9.55 9.04 -10.89
C ALA A 93 -10.62 8.72 -11.95
N CYS A 94 -10.73 7.44 -12.30
CA CYS A 94 -11.73 6.99 -13.26
C CYS A 94 -12.80 6.14 -12.58
N PHE A 95 -14.04 6.38 -12.94
CA PHE A 95 -15.22 5.67 -12.42
C PHE A 95 -15.91 5.00 -13.61
N PHE A 96 -15.89 3.68 -13.64
CA PHE A 96 -16.53 2.88 -14.68
C PHE A 96 -17.90 2.45 -14.18
N LEU A 97 -18.93 2.88 -14.86
CA LEU A 97 -20.30 2.65 -14.46
C LEU A 97 -20.86 1.42 -15.19
N THR A 98 -21.74 0.72 -14.50
CA THR A 98 -22.60 -0.32 -15.08
C THR A 98 -24.05 0.18 -15.11
N TYR A 99 -25.02 -0.72 -15.24
CA TYR A 99 -26.43 -0.37 -15.26
C TYR A 99 -26.85 0.42 -14.01
N HIS A 100 -27.82 1.29 -14.15
CA HIS A 100 -28.34 2.17 -13.09
C HIS A 100 -27.28 3.13 -12.51
N ASP A 101 -26.29 3.52 -13.32
CA ASP A 101 -25.20 4.43 -12.93
C ASP A 101 -24.39 3.95 -11.72
N ALA A 102 -24.44 2.66 -11.41
CA ALA A 102 -23.64 2.08 -10.33
C ALA A 102 -22.16 2.01 -10.74
N VAL A 103 -21.27 2.38 -9.85
CA VAL A 103 -19.83 2.28 -10.08
C VAL A 103 -19.41 0.82 -9.88
N GLN A 104 -18.99 0.17 -10.96
CA GLN A 104 -18.46 -1.19 -10.89
C GLN A 104 -16.95 -1.23 -10.63
N VAL A 105 -16.20 -0.24 -11.12
CA VAL A 105 -14.75 -0.11 -10.88
C VAL A 105 -14.41 1.36 -10.70
N ARG A 106 -13.59 1.65 -9.69
CA ARG A 106 -12.92 2.93 -9.54
C ARG A 106 -11.42 2.71 -9.53
N THR A 107 -10.69 3.54 -10.28
CA THR A 107 -9.23 3.63 -10.21
C THR A 107 -8.85 4.98 -9.62
N TRP A 108 -7.93 4.97 -8.65
CA TRP A 108 -7.44 6.17 -8.02
C TRP A 108 -5.92 6.09 -7.87
N ILE A 109 -5.22 7.05 -8.46
CA ILE A 109 -3.77 7.14 -8.41
C ILE A 109 -3.43 8.39 -7.61
N VAL A 110 -2.64 8.24 -6.57
CA VAL A 110 -2.16 9.34 -5.71
C VAL A 110 -0.67 9.49 -5.95
N VAL A 111 -0.24 10.70 -6.32
CA VAL A 111 1.16 11.09 -6.40
C VAL A 111 1.44 12.03 -5.23
N ALA A 112 2.32 11.63 -4.32
CA ALA A 112 2.57 12.34 -3.07
C ALA A 112 3.92 11.96 -2.47
N THR A 113 4.14 12.23 -1.18
CA THR A 113 5.29 11.67 -0.44
C THR A 113 5.10 10.17 -0.22
N PRO A 114 6.19 9.39 -0.01
CA PRO A 114 6.08 7.97 0.34
C PRO A 114 5.19 7.70 1.55
N GLN A 115 5.23 8.56 2.55
CA GLN A 115 4.40 8.46 3.75
C GLN A 115 2.91 8.65 3.45
N THR A 116 2.57 9.65 2.62
CA THR A 116 1.18 9.89 2.21
C THR A 116 0.66 8.78 1.30
N ALA A 117 1.49 8.27 0.38
CA ALA A 117 1.13 7.12 -0.45
C ALA A 117 0.86 5.87 0.40
N GLY A 118 1.70 5.58 1.40
CA GLY A 118 1.49 4.51 2.37
C GLY A 118 0.20 4.71 3.19
N ALA A 119 -0.01 5.92 3.72
CA ALA A 119 -1.24 6.25 4.46
C ALA A 119 -2.51 6.11 3.60
N THR A 120 -2.41 6.38 2.29
CA THR A 120 -3.53 6.16 1.35
C THR A 120 -3.88 4.68 1.23
N VAL A 121 -2.88 3.80 1.14
CA VAL A 121 -3.08 2.34 1.12
C VAL A 121 -3.69 1.88 2.43
N ASP A 122 -3.12 2.28 3.57
CA ASP A 122 -3.61 1.90 4.90
C ASP A 122 -5.05 2.37 5.17
N ALA A 123 -5.45 3.51 4.63
CA ALA A 123 -6.80 4.02 4.78
C ALA A 123 -7.88 3.14 4.11
N VAL A 124 -7.52 2.40 3.06
CA VAL A 124 -8.49 1.57 2.28
C VAL A 124 -8.27 0.07 2.44
N ALA A 125 -7.05 -0.35 2.76
CA ALA A 125 -6.66 -1.73 2.98
C ALA A 125 -5.66 -1.81 4.16
N PRO A 126 -6.14 -1.65 5.42
CA PRO A 126 -5.28 -1.59 6.59
C PRO A 126 -4.48 -2.88 6.78
N VAL A 127 -3.19 -2.77 7.10
CA VAL A 127 -2.28 -3.90 7.33
C VAL A 127 -2.84 -4.90 8.35
N ALA A 128 -3.57 -4.43 9.36
CA ALA A 128 -4.12 -5.28 10.42
C ALA A 128 -5.30 -6.17 9.99
N SER A 129 -5.97 -5.85 8.87
CA SER A 129 -7.23 -6.53 8.46
C SER A 129 -7.27 -6.95 7.00
N SER A 130 -6.28 -6.57 6.19
CA SER A 130 -6.21 -6.93 4.78
C SER A 130 -5.17 -8.02 4.51
N ASP A 131 -5.37 -8.77 3.43
CA ASP A 131 -4.35 -9.66 2.89
C ASP A 131 -3.22 -8.84 2.27
N ARG A 132 -1.98 -9.28 2.46
CA ARG A 132 -0.82 -8.63 1.85
C ARG A 132 -0.89 -8.64 0.32
N ALA A 133 -0.72 -7.49 -0.28
CA ALA A 133 -0.68 -7.31 -1.73
C ALA A 133 0.73 -6.91 -2.19
N GLU A 134 1.23 -7.60 -3.21
CA GLU A 134 2.53 -7.29 -3.82
C GLU A 134 2.42 -7.41 -5.34
N LEU A 135 3.08 -6.47 -6.05
CA LEU A 135 3.29 -6.54 -7.49
C LEU A 135 4.77 -6.41 -7.83
N PRO A 136 5.21 -6.90 -9.02
CA PRO A 136 6.57 -6.74 -9.48
C PRO A 136 7.03 -5.29 -9.46
N GLY A 137 8.35 -5.07 -9.25
CA GLY A 137 8.91 -3.73 -9.19
C GLY A 137 8.85 -3.07 -7.81
N GLY A 138 8.52 -3.82 -6.74
CA GLY A 138 8.54 -3.31 -5.36
C GLY A 138 7.27 -2.61 -4.91
N TRP A 139 6.16 -2.81 -5.59
CA TRP A 139 4.84 -2.39 -5.12
C TRP A 139 4.37 -3.25 -3.96
N SER A 140 3.90 -2.62 -2.90
CA SER A 140 3.40 -3.32 -1.71
C SER A 140 2.19 -2.61 -1.10
N GLY A 141 1.33 -3.38 -0.44
CA GLY A 141 0.13 -2.86 0.18
C GLY A 141 -0.81 -3.95 0.66
N GLY A 142 -2.12 -3.74 0.49
CA GLY A 142 -3.15 -4.65 0.96
C GLY A 142 -4.28 -4.88 -0.04
N SER A 143 -5.01 -5.97 0.18
CA SER A 143 -6.23 -6.29 -0.57
C SER A 143 -7.24 -6.97 0.34
N GLN A 144 -8.51 -6.65 0.17
CA GLN A 144 -9.59 -7.27 0.96
C GLN A 144 -10.93 -7.15 0.28
N PRO A 145 -11.86 -8.09 0.54
CA PRO A 145 -13.26 -7.88 0.25
C PRO A 145 -13.82 -6.75 1.13
N THR A 146 -14.81 -6.02 0.60
CA THR A 146 -15.54 -4.97 1.31
C THR A 146 -17.03 -5.31 1.32
N ALA A 147 -17.85 -4.50 2.00
CA ALA A 147 -19.31 -4.70 1.98
C ALA A 147 -19.87 -4.68 0.55
N ASP A 148 -19.36 -3.76 -0.30
CA ASP A 148 -19.86 -3.50 -1.65
C ASP A 148 -18.97 -4.09 -2.76
N GLY A 149 -17.98 -4.91 -2.42
CA GLY A 149 -17.08 -5.49 -3.42
C GLY A 149 -15.72 -5.87 -2.90
N ALA A 150 -14.66 -5.33 -3.48
CA ALA A 150 -13.27 -5.54 -3.04
C ALA A 150 -12.40 -4.31 -3.33
N VAL A 151 -11.31 -4.21 -2.57
CA VAL A 151 -10.23 -3.25 -2.77
C VAL A 151 -8.90 -3.96 -2.96
N PHE A 152 -8.09 -3.43 -3.87
CA PHE A 152 -6.67 -3.73 -4.02
C PHE A 152 -5.92 -2.41 -4.03
N ALA A 153 -4.98 -2.22 -3.12
CA ALA A 153 -4.25 -0.98 -2.97
C ALA A 153 -2.76 -1.27 -2.75
N VAL A 154 -1.91 -0.64 -3.54
CA VAL A 154 -0.45 -0.77 -3.43
C VAL A 154 0.22 0.59 -3.59
N ALA A 155 1.37 0.74 -2.93
CA ALA A 155 2.20 1.93 -3.05
C ALA A 155 3.64 1.57 -3.38
N ARG A 156 4.33 2.49 -4.08
CA ARG A 156 5.76 2.44 -4.33
C ARG A 156 6.30 3.87 -4.41
N HIS A 157 7.39 4.13 -3.69
CA HIS A 157 8.05 5.45 -3.57
C HIS A 157 7.09 6.54 -3.08
N GLY A 158 6.46 7.28 -3.92
CA GLY A 158 5.48 8.32 -3.57
C GLY A 158 4.19 8.17 -4.36
N THR A 159 3.97 7.01 -4.99
CA THR A 159 2.76 6.75 -5.77
C THR A 159 1.95 5.64 -5.11
N ALA A 160 0.65 5.87 -4.91
CA ALA A 160 -0.31 4.83 -4.55
C ALA A 160 -1.28 4.58 -5.70
N VAL A 161 -1.62 3.31 -5.93
CA VAL A 161 -2.64 2.85 -6.88
C VAL A 161 -3.71 2.12 -6.10
N VAL A 162 -4.92 2.65 -6.11
CA VAL A 162 -6.09 2.10 -5.41
C VAL A 162 -7.14 1.72 -6.43
N ILE A 163 -7.52 0.45 -6.42
CA ILE A 163 -8.58 -0.09 -7.27
C ILE A 163 -9.70 -0.62 -6.37
N THR A 164 -10.91 -0.15 -6.59
CA THR A 164 -12.11 -0.75 -5.98
C THR A 164 -13.01 -1.33 -7.06
N THR A 165 -13.60 -2.49 -6.78
CA THR A 165 -14.55 -3.16 -7.68
C THR A 165 -15.80 -3.55 -6.92
N ASN A 166 -16.92 -3.74 -7.63
CA ASN A 166 -18.15 -4.31 -7.07
C ASN A 166 -18.10 -5.84 -6.98
N GLN A 167 -17.01 -6.48 -7.43
CA GLN A 167 -16.78 -7.91 -7.29
C GLN A 167 -16.06 -8.21 -5.97
N ARG A 168 -16.52 -9.21 -5.21
CA ARG A 168 -15.92 -9.53 -3.90
C ARG A 168 -14.54 -10.17 -3.98
N GLN A 169 -14.16 -10.70 -5.16
CA GLN A 169 -12.84 -11.28 -5.38
C GLN A 169 -11.83 -10.18 -5.74
N THR A 170 -10.72 -10.12 -5.03
CA THR A 170 -9.66 -9.13 -5.22
C THR A 170 -8.85 -9.31 -6.51
N ILE A 171 -8.96 -10.48 -7.16
CA ILE A 171 -8.17 -10.81 -8.35
C ILE A 171 -8.43 -9.87 -9.54
N GLY A 172 -9.68 -9.44 -9.74
CA GLY A 172 -10.03 -8.46 -10.77
C GLY A 172 -9.40 -7.10 -10.50
N ALA A 173 -9.50 -6.61 -9.26
CA ALA A 173 -8.88 -5.37 -8.84
C ALA A 173 -7.35 -5.40 -9.01
N ARG A 174 -6.69 -6.52 -8.67
CA ARG A 174 -5.27 -6.72 -8.89
C ARG A 174 -4.88 -6.60 -10.37
N ARG A 175 -5.59 -7.29 -11.28
CA ARG A 175 -5.33 -7.24 -12.73
C ARG A 175 -5.47 -5.83 -13.29
N ILE A 176 -6.46 -5.08 -12.81
CA ILE A 176 -6.64 -3.68 -13.19
C ILE A 176 -5.46 -2.83 -12.69
N ALA A 177 -4.99 -3.02 -11.45
CA ALA A 177 -3.83 -2.32 -10.93
C ALA A 177 -2.57 -2.60 -11.75
N GLU A 178 -2.31 -3.87 -12.08
CA GLU A 178 -1.20 -4.28 -12.95
C GLU A 178 -1.25 -3.58 -14.32
N GLN A 179 -2.44 -3.51 -14.94
CA GLN A 179 -2.61 -2.84 -16.23
C GLN A 179 -2.41 -1.32 -16.11
N VAL A 180 -2.93 -0.67 -15.08
CA VAL A 180 -2.75 0.77 -14.84
C VAL A 180 -1.27 1.10 -14.65
N ILE A 181 -0.57 0.37 -13.81
CA ILE A 181 0.87 0.53 -13.57
C ILE A 181 1.66 0.38 -14.87
N ALA A 182 1.37 -0.66 -15.64
CA ALA A 182 2.04 -0.90 -16.92
C ALA A 182 1.76 0.19 -17.96
N THR A 183 0.50 0.63 -18.07
CA THR A 183 0.10 1.68 -19.04
C THR A 183 0.77 3.02 -18.74
N LEU A 184 0.93 3.36 -17.46
CA LEU A 184 1.52 4.63 -17.02
C LEU A 184 3.04 4.57 -16.87
N GLY A 185 3.66 3.39 -17.00
CA GLY A 185 5.10 3.21 -16.80
C GLY A 185 5.57 3.49 -15.37
N LEU A 186 4.72 3.24 -14.39
CA LEU A 186 4.97 3.52 -12.99
C LEU A 186 5.89 2.48 -12.34
#